data_dd01a27817a266d203d513a576246886
#
_entry.id   dd01a27817a266d203d513a576246886
#
_cell.length_a   1.000
_cell.length_b   1.000
_cell.length_c   1.000
_cell.angle_alpha   90.00
_cell.angle_beta   90.00
_cell.angle_gamma   90.00
#
_symmetry.space_group_name_H-M   'P 1'
#
loop_
_entity.id
_entity.type
_entity.pdbx_description
1 polymer ?
#
loop_
_entity_poly.entity_id
_entity_poly.type
_entity_poly.pdbx_seq_one_letter_code
_entity_poly.pdbx_strand_id
1 'polypeptide(L)'
;MTVSQALERLAAYEKQAFAYNHASGVLYYDGATVAPKGSADVRADTLGELSRMSYILTTAPETVEMLQTLVQARDRLDPVTARKVSELWRDYEPVSYTHLRAHETRRHL
;
A
#
# COMPACT_ATOMS: atom_id res chain seq x y z
N MET A 1 20.36 -3.58 -0.58
CA MET A 1 19.46 -4.62 -1.13
C MET A 1 19.82 -4.84 -2.59
N THR A 2 19.97 -6.09 -3.01
CA THR A 2 20.20 -6.43 -4.41
C THR A 2 18.88 -6.46 -5.17
N VAL A 3 18.96 -6.42 -6.52
CA VAL A 3 17.76 -6.54 -7.36
C VAL A 3 17.02 -7.85 -7.09
N SER A 4 17.75 -8.96 -6.93
CA SER A 4 17.16 -10.26 -6.62
C SER A 4 16.40 -10.24 -5.30
N GLN A 5 17.00 -9.66 -4.25
CA GLN A 5 16.36 -9.50 -2.95
C GLN A 5 15.13 -8.60 -3.06
N ALA A 6 15.22 -7.53 -3.83
CA ALA A 6 14.10 -6.61 -4.03
C ALA A 6 12.93 -7.26 -4.76
N LEU A 7 13.20 -8.14 -5.73
CA LEU A 7 12.15 -8.89 -6.44
C LEU A 7 11.45 -9.89 -5.51
N GLU A 8 12.19 -10.56 -4.65
CA GLU A 8 11.60 -11.45 -3.65
C GLU A 8 10.72 -10.65 -2.67
N ARG A 9 11.20 -9.49 -2.26
CA ARG A 9 10.45 -8.60 -1.38
C ARG A 9 9.18 -8.09 -2.05
N LEU A 10 9.25 -7.78 -3.35
CA LEU A 10 8.09 -7.34 -4.12
C LEU A 10 7.00 -8.41 -4.13
N ALA A 11 7.36 -9.68 -4.34
CA ALA A 11 6.40 -10.78 -4.32
C ALA A 11 5.72 -10.90 -2.95
N ALA A 12 6.48 -10.79 -1.86
CA ALA A 12 5.94 -10.82 -0.51
C ALA A 12 5.04 -9.62 -0.24
N TYR A 13 5.45 -8.43 -0.68
CA TYR A 13 4.66 -7.20 -0.57
C TYR A 13 3.31 -7.34 -1.25
N GLU A 14 3.30 -7.81 -2.49
CA GLU A 14 2.07 -7.98 -3.27
C GLU A 14 1.11 -8.96 -2.60
N LYS A 15 1.64 -10.04 -2.06
CA LYS A 15 0.83 -11.05 -1.36
C LYS A 15 0.16 -10.45 -0.13
N GLN A 16 0.90 -9.68 0.66
CA GLN A 16 0.36 -9.04 1.86
C GLN A 16 -0.64 -7.94 1.51
N ALA A 17 -0.32 -7.10 0.54
CA ALA A 17 -1.20 -6.02 0.09
C ALA A 17 -2.52 -6.58 -0.45
N PHE A 18 -2.44 -7.65 -1.25
CA PHE A 18 -3.63 -8.33 -1.76
C PHE A 18 -4.48 -8.88 -0.62
N ALA A 19 -3.87 -9.51 0.39
CA ALA A 19 -4.59 -10.08 1.52
C ALA A 19 -5.35 -9.01 2.31
N TYR A 20 -4.72 -7.86 2.56
CA TYR A 20 -5.37 -6.76 3.28
C TYR A 20 -6.54 -6.19 2.48
N ASN A 21 -6.35 -5.98 1.17
CA ASN A 21 -7.40 -5.46 0.30
C ASN A 21 -8.57 -6.44 0.17
N HIS A 22 -8.27 -7.72 0.04
CA HIS A 22 -9.30 -8.76 -0.04
C HIS A 22 -10.13 -8.83 1.24
N ALA A 23 -9.48 -8.85 2.40
CA ALA A 23 -10.16 -8.87 3.69
C ALA A 23 -11.04 -7.63 3.87
N SER A 24 -10.54 -6.46 3.52
CA SER A 24 -11.31 -5.21 3.58
C SER A 24 -12.53 -5.25 2.68
N GLY A 25 -12.37 -5.77 1.45
CA GLY A 25 -13.48 -5.90 0.50
C GLY A 25 -14.57 -6.83 1.00
N VAL A 26 -14.20 -7.97 1.59
CA VAL A 26 -15.16 -8.92 2.17
C VAL A 26 -15.93 -8.26 3.31
N LEU A 27 -15.26 -7.53 4.20
CA LEU A 27 -15.90 -6.85 5.32
C LEU A 27 -16.86 -5.77 4.86
N TYR A 28 -16.51 -5.02 3.82
CA TYR A 28 -17.42 -4.03 3.23
C TYR A 28 -18.65 -4.68 2.65
N TYR A 29 -18.48 -5.77 1.92
CA TYR A 29 -19.58 -6.51 1.32
C TYR A 29 -20.52 -7.06 2.40
N ASP A 30 -19.99 -7.69 3.43
CA ASP A 30 -20.79 -8.22 4.55
C ASP A 30 -21.58 -7.09 5.23
N GLY A 31 -20.95 -5.96 5.43
CA GLY A 31 -21.59 -4.79 6.04
C GLY A 31 -22.74 -4.24 5.23
N ALA A 32 -22.65 -4.32 3.90
CA ALA A 32 -23.65 -3.81 2.99
C ALA A 32 -24.84 -4.78 2.79
N THR A 33 -24.63 -6.07 3.01
CA THR A 33 -25.61 -7.10 2.58
C THR A 33 -26.16 -7.98 3.70
N VAL A 34 -25.30 -8.70 4.44
CA VAL A 34 -25.73 -9.81 5.30
C VAL A 34 -25.33 -9.70 6.75
N ALA A 35 -24.60 -8.66 7.13
CA ALA A 35 -24.08 -8.54 8.49
C ALA A 35 -25.21 -8.38 9.53
N PRO A 36 -25.11 -9.04 10.69
CA PRO A 36 -26.08 -8.88 11.76
C PRO A 36 -26.13 -7.45 12.29
N LYS A 37 -27.28 -7.06 12.80
CA LYS A 37 -27.41 -5.79 13.52
C LYS A 37 -26.45 -5.78 14.71
N GLY A 38 -25.74 -4.69 14.91
CA GLY A 38 -24.79 -4.53 16.03
C GLY A 38 -23.35 -4.93 15.71
N SER A 39 -23.08 -5.47 14.52
CA SER A 39 -21.71 -5.82 14.12
C SER A 39 -20.93 -4.66 13.51
N ALA A 40 -21.57 -3.47 13.35
CA ALA A 40 -20.96 -2.32 12.67
C ALA A 40 -19.70 -1.83 13.38
N ASP A 41 -19.70 -1.78 14.70
CA ASP A 41 -18.55 -1.31 15.48
C ASP A 41 -17.35 -2.23 15.33
N VAL A 42 -17.59 -3.54 15.40
CA VAL A 42 -16.53 -4.55 15.24
C VAL A 42 -15.94 -4.48 13.83
N ARG A 43 -16.81 -4.34 12.81
CA ARG A 43 -16.34 -4.21 11.42
C ARG A 43 -15.52 -2.95 11.24
N ALA A 44 -15.98 -1.82 11.79
CA ALA A 44 -15.25 -0.56 11.68
C ALA A 44 -13.87 -0.66 12.32
N ASP A 45 -13.78 -1.28 13.50
CA ASP A 45 -12.51 -1.48 14.19
C ASP A 45 -11.58 -2.36 13.38
N THR A 46 -12.10 -3.44 12.79
CA THR A 46 -11.30 -4.36 11.96
C THR A 46 -10.82 -3.66 10.69
N LEU A 47 -11.69 -2.92 10.01
CA LEU A 47 -11.32 -2.16 8.82
C LEU A 47 -10.26 -1.11 9.16
N GLY A 48 -10.37 -0.45 10.30
CA GLY A 48 -9.38 0.51 10.78
C GLY A 48 -8.02 -0.14 10.99
N GLU A 49 -7.98 -1.32 11.60
CA GLU A 49 -6.74 -2.07 11.80
C GLU A 49 -6.13 -2.54 10.48
N LEU A 50 -6.95 -3.03 9.54
CA LEU A 50 -6.48 -3.44 8.22
C LEU A 50 -5.91 -2.25 7.46
N SER A 51 -6.55 -1.08 7.52
CA SER A 51 -6.05 0.15 6.91
C SER A 51 -4.72 0.57 7.51
N ARG A 52 -4.59 0.47 8.83
CA ARG A 52 -3.35 0.78 9.54
C ARG A 52 -2.22 -0.15 9.11
N MET A 53 -2.48 -1.45 9.03
CA MET A 53 -1.49 -2.44 8.61
C MET A 53 -1.07 -2.22 7.16
N SER A 54 -2.03 -1.89 6.30
CA SER A 54 -1.77 -1.58 4.90
C SER A 54 -0.88 -0.34 4.76
N TYR A 55 -1.15 0.69 5.54
CA TYR A 55 -0.34 1.91 5.58
C TYR A 55 1.09 1.61 6.05
N ILE A 56 1.24 0.83 7.13
CA ILE A 56 2.55 0.45 7.65
C ILE A 56 3.34 -0.33 6.59
N LEU A 57 2.68 -1.26 5.91
CA LEU A 57 3.32 -2.04 4.85
C LEU A 57 3.82 -1.15 3.71
N THR A 58 2.98 -0.22 3.26
CA THR A 58 3.30 0.67 2.14
C THR A 58 4.43 1.65 2.48
N THR A 59 4.48 2.14 3.72
CA THR A 59 5.44 3.17 4.15
C THR A 59 6.65 2.61 4.89
N ALA A 60 6.74 1.28 5.07
CA ALA A 60 7.87 0.66 5.75
C ALA A 60 9.19 1.01 5.04
N PRO A 61 10.27 1.30 5.80
CA PRO A 61 11.56 1.60 5.20
C PRO A 61 12.04 0.53 4.22
N GLU A 62 11.76 -0.73 4.52
CA GLU A 62 12.10 -1.86 3.66
C GLU A 62 11.37 -1.82 2.32
N THR A 63 10.10 -1.39 2.34
CA THR A 63 9.30 -1.24 1.12
C THR A 63 9.84 -0.11 0.27
N VAL A 64 10.19 1.02 0.89
CA VAL A 64 10.78 2.16 0.19
C VAL A 64 12.11 1.77 -0.44
N GLU A 65 12.97 1.07 0.29
CA GLU A 65 14.26 0.60 -0.22
C GLU A 65 14.07 -0.35 -1.40
N MET A 66 13.12 -1.28 -1.28
CA MET A 66 12.76 -2.19 -2.37
C MET A 66 12.37 -1.43 -3.63
N LEU A 67 11.47 -0.46 -3.49
CA LEU A 67 10.99 0.33 -4.63
C LEU A 67 12.12 1.17 -5.25
N GLN A 68 12.97 1.79 -4.44
CA GLN A 68 14.11 2.54 -4.94
C GLN A 68 15.07 1.65 -5.73
N THR A 69 15.36 0.46 -5.20
CA THR A 69 16.24 -0.51 -5.87
C THR A 69 15.67 -0.92 -7.23
N LEU A 70 14.38 -1.24 -7.27
CA LEU A 70 13.73 -1.72 -8.51
C LEU A 70 13.53 -0.59 -9.53
N VAL A 71 13.21 0.61 -9.07
CA VAL A 71 13.08 1.78 -9.97
C VAL A 71 14.40 2.07 -10.67
N GLN A 72 15.51 2.01 -9.95
CA GLN A 72 16.84 2.23 -10.52
C GLN A 72 17.24 1.12 -11.50
N ALA A 73 16.66 -0.07 -11.36
CA ALA A 73 16.96 -1.23 -12.21
C ALA A 73 15.88 -1.49 -13.26
N ARG A 74 14.98 -0.55 -13.52
CA ARG A 74 13.83 -0.75 -14.42
C ARG A 74 14.21 -1.33 -15.78
N ASP A 75 15.30 -0.84 -16.36
CA ASP A 75 15.75 -1.26 -17.69
C ASP A 75 16.17 -2.72 -17.75
N ARG A 76 16.43 -3.33 -16.58
CA ARG A 76 16.86 -4.72 -16.47
C ARG A 76 15.74 -5.66 -16.05
N LEU A 77 14.54 -5.12 -15.81
CA LEU A 77 13.37 -5.91 -15.40
C LEU A 77 12.52 -6.25 -16.61
N ASP A 78 11.72 -7.32 -16.52
CA ASP A 78 10.76 -7.60 -17.56
C ASP A 78 9.71 -6.46 -17.64
N PRO A 79 9.07 -6.26 -18.82
CA PRO A 79 8.17 -5.13 -19.01
C PRO A 79 7.01 -5.06 -18.01
N VAL A 80 6.45 -6.21 -17.63
CA VAL A 80 5.32 -6.27 -16.69
C VAL A 80 5.77 -5.81 -15.30
N THR A 81 6.89 -6.33 -14.82
CA THR A 81 7.45 -5.96 -13.51
C THR A 81 7.88 -4.49 -13.50
N ALA A 82 8.53 -4.02 -14.56
CA ALA A 82 8.95 -2.62 -14.68
C ALA A 82 7.77 -1.67 -14.59
N ARG A 83 6.67 -1.97 -15.27
CA ARG A 83 5.44 -1.19 -15.23
C ARG A 83 4.84 -1.17 -13.82
N LYS A 84 4.75 -2.34 -13.19
CA LYS A 84 4.22 -2.50 -11.83
C LYS A 84 5.02 -1.65 -10.82
N VAL A 85 6.34 -1.73 -10.89
CA VAL A 85 7.24 -0.96 -10.02
C VAL A 85 7.06 0.54 -10.25
N SER A 86 6.94 0.97 -11.50
CA SER A 86 6.74 2.38 -11.83
C SER A 86 5.41 2.90 -11.30
N GLU A 87 4.36 2.11 -11.37
CA GLU A 87 3.05 2.48 -10.82
C GLU A 87 3.08 2.60 -9.30
N LEU A 88 3.71 1.64 -8.63
CA LEU A 88 3.85 1.67 -7.16
C LEU A 88 4.67 2.88 -6.71
N TRP A 89 5.74 3.19 -7.41
CA TRP A 89 6.59 4.34 -7.09
C TRP A 89 5.84 5.65 -7.28
N ARG A 90 5.06 5.76 -8.36
CA ARG A 90 4.26 6.95 -8.63
C ARG A 90 3.22 7.18 -7.54
N ASP A 91 2.57 6.12 -7.08
CA ASP A 91 1.58 6.20 -6.00
C ASP A 91 2.22 6.63 -4.68
N TYR A 92 3.46 6.21 -4.43
CA TYR A 92 4.21 6.59 -3.24
C TYR A 92 4.64 8.06 -3.27
N GLU A 93 5.25 8.52 -4.35
CA GLU A 93 5.76 9.90 -4.48
C GLU A 93 4.68 10.98 -4.32
N PRO A 94 3.57 10.93 -5.06
CA PRO A 94 2.53 11.96 -4.95
C PRO A 94 1.89 12.03 -3.56
N VAL A 95 1.70 10.90 -2.89
CA VAL A 95 1.14 10.87 -1.54
C VAL A 95 2.06 11.63 -0.57
N SER A 96 3.34 11.35 -0.62
CA SER A 96 4.33 12.03 0.22
C SER A 96 4.39 13.53 -0.08
N TYR A 97 4.40 13.89 -1.34
CA TYR A 97 4.46 15.29 -1.80
C TYR A 97 3.18 16.06 -1.44
N THR A 98 2.03 15.47 -1.69
CA THR A 98 0.73 16.07 -1.37
C THR A 98 0.58 16.30 0.12
N HIS A 99 1.05 15.37 0.93
CA HIS A 99 1.01 15.48 2.38
C HIS A 99 1.86 16.66 2.88
N LEU A 100 3.04 16.84 2.31
CA LEU A 100 3.93 17.96 2.63
C LEU A 100 3.29 19.29 2.23
N ARG A 101 2.71 19.38 1.05
CA ARG A 101 2.04 20.58 0.57
C ARG A 101 0.83 20.96 1.44
N ALA A 102 0.03 20.00 1.82
CA ALA A 102 -1.11 20.22 2.71
C ALA A 102 -0.65 20.77 4.05
N HIS A 103 0.46 20.27 4.59
CA HIS A 103 1.04 20.74 5.83
C HIS A 103 1.54 22.18 5.70
N GLU A 104 2.21 22.51 4.61
CA GLU A 104 2.69 23.88 4.34
C GLU A 104 1.54 24.86 4.18
N THR A 105 0.49 24.49 3.49
CA THR A 105 -0.69 25.32 3.29
C THR A 105 -1.35 25.67 4.63
N ARG A 106 -1.41 24.71 5.55
CA ARG A 106 -1.94 24.96 6.89
C ARG A 106 -1.10 25.94 7.69
N ARG A 107 0.21 25.98 7.46
CA ARG A 107 1.11 26.92 8.12
C ARG A 107 0.88 28.35 7.68
N HIS A 108 0.47 28.56 6.45
CA HIS A 108 0.26 29.90 5.88
C HIS A 108 -1.14 30.43 6.10
N LEU A 109 -2.07 29.62 6.59
CA LEU A 109 -3.40 30.01 6.96
C LEU A 109 -3.51 30.36 8.43
#